data_5eac171651dde597b09c7e7773be168b
#
_entry.id   5eac171651dde597b09c7e7773be168b
#
_cell.length_a   1.000
_cell.length_b   1.000
_cell.length_c   1.000
_cell.angle_alpha   90.00
_cell.angle_beta   90.00
_cell.angle_gamma   90.00
#
_symmetry.space_group_name_H-M   'P 1'
#
loop_
_entity.id
_entity.type
_entity.pdbx_description
1 polymer ?
#
loop_
_entity_poly.entity_id
_entity_poly.type
_entity_poly.pdbx_seq_one_letter_code
_entity_poly.pdbx_strand_id
1 'polypeptide(L)'
;NCPVTKRDILAAEDIFGPDIGILKGKTVRRGTVRIDNAVNYSPLPATVHERYQEVTLCADIMFVNAIPFFTSISRKVKFGTVEVLESQTQGRLFKAFQAVARVYHHGGFRIRYVHMDGQFQCLEGDMAAMQALLNVTSNDEHVGEIERFNRTLKEQMRSTYNTLPFKMIPDRIV
;
A
#
# COMPACT_ATOMS: atom_id res chain seq x y z
N ASN A 1 51.44 -2.81 20.10
CA ASN A 1 51.66 -2.53 18.68
C ASN A 1 50.54 -3.18 17.87
N CYS A 2 49.67 -2.39 17.27
CA CYS A 2 48.68 -2.90 16.37
C CYS A 2 49.35 -3.11 14.99
N PRO A 3 49.35 -4.31 14.44
CA PRO A 3 49.97 -4.59 13.14
C PRO A 3 49.20 -3.98 11.95
N VAL A 4 47.98 -3.45 12.18
CA VAL A 4 47.15 -2.88 11.15
C VAL A 4 47.49 -1.40 10.94
N THR A 5 47.83 -1.05 9.73
CA THR A 5 48.14 0.33 9.35
C THR A 5 46.91 1.06 8.78
N LYS A 6 46.96 2.40 8.76
CA LYS A 6 45.90 3.21 8.13
C LYS A 6 45.65 2.80 6.67
N ARG A 7 46.71 2.39 5.94
CA ARG A 7 46.65 1.95 4.54
C ARG A 7 45.84 0.67 4.41
N ASP A 8 45.99 -0.26 5.36
CA ASP A 8 45.25 -1.54 5.34
C ASP A 8 43.74 -1.30 5.59
N ILE A 9 43.41 -0.34 6.46
CA ILE A 9 42.02 0.07 6.69
C ILE A 9 41.39 0.67 5.44
N LEU A 10 42.09 1.57 4.77
CA LEU A 10 41.59 2.21 3.54
C LEU A 10 41.45 1.19 2.41
N ALA A 11 42.37 0.24 2.28
CA ALA A 11 42.27 -0.83 1.29
C ALA A 11 41.09 -1.77 1.59
N ALA A 12 40.84 -2.05 2.85
CA ALA A 12 39.68 -2.85 3.26
C ALA A 12 38.36 -2.12 2.97
N GLU A 13 38.28 -0.81 3.22
CA GLU A 13 37.09 0.00 2.87
C GLU A 13 36.84 0.05 1.38
N ASP A 14 37.92 0.05 0.56
CA ASP A 14 37.82 0.08 -0.89
C ASP A 14 37.29 -1.26 -1.46
N ILE A 15 37.66 -2.39 -0.82
CA ILE A 15 37.25 -3.74 -1.22
C ILE A 15 35.87 -4.11 -0.69
N PHE A 16 35.59 -3.84 0.58
CA PHE A 16 34.40 -4.32 1.30
C PHE A 16 33.37 -3.23 1.56
N GLY A 17 33.66 -1.99 1.19
CA GLY A 17 32.85 -0.82 1.53
C GLY A 17 33.06 -0.35 2.99
N PRO A 18 32.46 0.79 3.36
CA PRO A 18 32.63 1.37 4.68
C PRO A 18 32.04 0.48 5.77
N ASP A 19 32.75 0.35 6.88
CA ASP A 19 32.32 -0.43 8.04
C ASP A 19 30.97 0.07 8.58
N ILE A 20 30.00 -0.85 8.66
CA ILE A 20 28.62 -0.55 9.13
C ILE A 20 28.62 -0.05 10.58
N GLY A 21 29.58 -0.51 11.42
CA GLY A 21 29.73 -0.04 12.80
C GLY A 21 30.17 1.43 12.86
N ILE A 22 31.09 1.83 11.97
CA ILE A 22 31.55 3.22 11.84
C ILE A 22 30.42 4.09 11.30
N LEU A 23 29.67 3.61 10.29
CA LEU A 23 28.51 4.34 9.77
C LEU A 23 27.42 4.52 10.85
N LYS A 24 27.13 3.50 11.63
CA LYS A 24 26.19 3.60 12.78
C LYS A 24 26.69 4.53 13.87
N GLY A 25 27.99 4.52 14.17
CA GLY A 25 28.60 5.43 15.14
C GLY A 25 28.64 6.89 14.70
N LYS A 26 28.71 7.14 13.39
CA LYS A 26 28.65 8.49 12.80
C LYS A 26 27.21 9.04 12.65
N THR A 27 26.18 8.23 12.83
CA THR A 27 24.81 8.70 12.89
C THR A 27 24.56 9.50 14.16
N VAL A 28 24.92 10.77 14.13
CA VAL A 28 24.48 11.73 15.12
C VAL A 28 22.96 11.87 14.97
N ARG A 29 22.22 11.64 16.05
CA ARG A 29 20.79 11.93 16.12
C ARG A 29 20.61 13.42 15.83
N ARG A 30 20.42 13.78 14.57
CA ARG A 30 19.99 15.13 14.22
C ARG A 30 18.63 15.32 14.87
N GLY A 31 18.47 16.39 15.65
CA GLY A 31 17.15 16.77 16.16
C GLY A 31 16.17 16.73 14.99
N THR A 32 14.99 16.19 15.23
CA THR A 32 13.93 16.14 14.23
C THR A 32 13.79 17.52 13.62
N VAL A 33 14.26 17.68 12.38
CA VAL A 33 13.89 18.85 11.58
C VAL A 33 12.37 18.78 11.54
N ARG A 34 11.69 19.80 12.05
CA ARG A 34 10.25 19.95 11.84
C ARG A 34 10.06 19.95 10.33
N ILE A 35 9.60 18.82 9.81
CA ILE A 35 9.11 18.77 8.45
C ILE A 35 7.78 19.48 8.53
N ASP A 36 7.72 20.72 8.08
CA ASP A 36 6.45 21.36 7.78
C ASP A 36 5.82 20.53 6.65
N ASN A 37 4.95 19.60 7.06
CA ASN A 37 4.09 18.85 6.14
C ASN A 37 2.98 19.80 5.63
N ALA A 38 3.34 20.94 5.11
CA ALA A 38 2.47 21.70 4.24
C ALA A 38 2.36 20.89 2.94
N VAL A 39 1.52 19.87 2.95
CA VAL A 39 1.14 19.16 1.73
C VAL A 39 0.38 20.19 0.89
N ASN A 40 1.05 20.77 -0.08
CA ASN A 40 0.40 21.58 -1.09
C ASN A 40 -0.47 20.64 -1.94
N TYR A 41 -1.74 20.51 -1.57
CA TYR A 41 -2.72 19.82 -2.38
C TYR A 41 -2.94 20.63 -3.65
N SER A 42 -2.39 20.18 -4.76
CA SER A 42 -2.80 20.69 -6.05
C SER A 42 -4.20 20.16 -6.36
N PRO A 43 -5.16 21.05 -6.70
CA PRO A 43 -6.48 20.58 -7.10
C PRO A 43 -6.34 19.69 -8.34
N LEU A 44 -7.14 18.63 -8.39
CA LEU A 44 -7.20 17.77 -9.56
C LEU A 44 -7.63 18.59 -10.79
N PRO A 45 -6.97 18.42 -11.94
CA PRO A 45 -7.41 19.09 -13.17
C PRO A 45 -8.87 18.76 -13.48
N ALA A 46 -9.67 19.78 -13.82
CA ALA A 46 -11.09 19.61 -14.15
C ALA A 46 -11.32 18.55 -15.24
N THR A 47 -10.41 18.47 -16.20
CA THR A 47 -10.45 17.46 -17.29
C THR A 47 -10.38 16.01 -16.78
N VAL A 48 -9.68 15.75 -15.67
CA VAL A 48 -9.61 14.42 -15.05
C VAL A 48 -10.94 14.11 -14.37
N HIS A 49 -11.53 15.09 -13.70
CA HIS A 49 -12.83 14.96 -13.07
C HIS A 49 -13.92 14.67 -14.09
N GLU A 50 -14.03 15.47 -15.15
CA GLU A 50 -15.03 15.31 -16.20
C GLU A 50 -14.93 13.96 -16.89
N ARG A 51 -13.70 13.49 -17.16
CA ARG A 51 -13.46 12.25 -17.90
C ARG A 51 -13.60 10.98 -17.07
N TYR A 52 -13.34 11.03 -15.77
CA TYR A 52 -13.21 9.86 -14.91
C TYR A 52 -14.09 9.93 -13.66
N GLN A 53 -15.14 10.72 -13.67
CA GLN A 53 -16.04 10.88 -12.53
C GLN A 53 -16.63 9.55 -12.06
N GLU A 54 -16.97 8.65 -12.97
CA GLU A 54 -17.40 7.29 -12.68
C GLU A 54 -16.21 6.33 -12.70
N VAL A 55 -15.95 5.71 -11.56
CA VAL A 55 -14.82 4.83 -11.33
C VAL A 55 -15.25 3.37 -11.34
N THR A 56 -14.49 2.56 -12.05
CA THR A 56 -14.51 1.10 -11.91
C THR A 56 -13.39 0.68 -10.96
N LEU A 57 -13.76 0.06 -9.86
CA LEU A 57 -12.85 -0.41 -8.82
C LEU A 57 -12.59 -1.91 -8.98
N CYS A 58 -11.36 -2.34 -8.82
CA CYS A 58 -11.01 -3.74 -8.64
C CYS A 58 -10.54 -3.92 -7.19
N ALA A 59 -11.07 -4.90 -6.47
CA ALA A 59 -10.71 -5.12 -5.08
C ALA A 59 -10.53 -6.60 -4.76
N ASP A 60 -9.70 -6.86 -3.73
CA ASP A 60 -9.31 -8.20 -3.31
C ASP A 60 -8.86 -8.18 -1.84
N ILE A 61 -8.66 -9.36 -1.25
CA ILE A 61 -8.06 -9.51 0.09
C ILE A 61 -6.62 -9.97 -0.07
N MET A 62 -5.69 -9.16 0.40
CA MET A 62 -4.28 -9.49 0.46
C MET A 62 -3.88 -9.85 1.90
N PHE A 63 -3.05 -10.88 2.06
CA PHE A 63 -2.49 -11.25 3.35
C PHE A 63 -1.02 -10.88 3.44
N VAL A 64 -0.65 -10.25 4.56
CA VAL A 64 0.74 -10.00 4.96
C VAL A 64 0.88 -10.47 6.41
N ASN A 65 1.80 -11.39 6.68
CA ASN A 65 2.01 -12.00 8.01
C ASN A 65 0.70 -12.49 8.65
N ALA A 66 -0.14 -13.17 7.87
CA ALA A 66 -1.48 -13.64 8.25
C ALA A 66 -2.49 -12.53 8.62
N ILE A 67 -2.13 -11.26 8.48
CA ILE A 67 -3.05 -10.14 8.66
C ILE A 67 -3.75 -9.86 7.33
N PRO A 68 -5.10 -9.87 7.28
CA PRO A 68 -5.84 -9.56 6.06
C PRO A 68 -5.95 -8.06 5.83
N PHE A 69 -5.80 -7.67 4.56
CA PHE A 69 -5.96 -6.30 4.09
C PHE A 69 -6.95 -6.29 2.92
N PHE A 70 -7.91 -5.40 2.98
CA PHE A 70 -8.76 -5.09 1.82
C PHE A 70 -8.00 -4.13 0.93
N THR A 71 -7.64 -4.58 -0.25
CA THR A 71 -6.92 -3.79 -1.25
C THR A 71 -7.85 -3.40 -2.38
N SER A 72 -7.70 -2.20 -2.90
CA SER A 72 -8.45 -1.80 -4.08
C SER A 72 -7.63 -0.91 -5.00
N ILE A 73 -7.94 -0.95 -6.29
CA ILE A 73 -7.34 -0.07 -7.31
C ILE A 73 -8.38 0.32 -8.35
N SER A 74 -8.40 1.59 -8.72
CA SER A 74 -9.27 2.06 -9.81
C SER A 74 -8.64 1.79 -11.18
N ARG A 75 -9.46 1.27 -12.12
CA ARG A 75 -8.99 0.85 -13.46
C ARG A 75 -8.35 1.94 -14.28
N LYS A 76 -8.95 3.13 -14.30
CA LYS A 76 -8.50 4.25 -15.15
C LYS A 76 -7.60 5.22 -14.41
N VAL A 77 -8.01 5.64 -13.23
CA VAL A 77 -7.27 6.61 -12.41
C VAL A 77 -6.01 6.00 -11.78
N LYS A 78 -5.98 4.66 -11.62
CA LYS A 78 -4.89 3.91 -11.00
C LYS A 78 -4.61 4.32 -9.54
N PHE A 79 -5.59 4.89 -8.88
CA PHE A 79 -5.52 5.19 -7.46
C PHE A 79 -5.81 3.93 -6.66
N GLY A 80 -4.86 3.53 -5.80
CA GLY A 80 -4.96 2.34 -4.96
C GLY A 80 -5.19 2.69 -3.50
N THR A 81 -5.95 1.85 -2.80
CA THR A 81 -6.19 1.96 -1.36
C THR A 81 -5.94 0.63 -0.66
N VAL A 82 -5.61 0.70 0.61
CA VAL A 82 -5.36 -0.46 1.47
C VAL A 82 -6.01 -0.19 2.83
N GLU A 83 -6.91 -1.08 3.25
CA GLU A 83 -7.58 -1.02 4.56
C GLU A 83 -7.28 -2.29 5.35
N VAL A 84 -6.93 -2.16 6.62
CA VAL A 84 -6.70 -3.30 7.51
C VAL A 84 -8.04 -3.96 7.84
N LEU A 85 -8.12 -5.28 7.72
CA LEU A 85 -9.28 -6.05 8.13
C LEU A 85 -9.03 -6.71 9.50
N GLU A 86 -9.95 -6.56 10.42
CA GLU A 86 -9.93 -7.31 11.67
C GLU A 86 -10.41 -8.75 11.47
N SER A 87 -11.31 -8.96 10.50
CA SER A 87 -11.82 -10.26 10.09
C SER A 87 -12.44 -10.18 8.69
N GLN A 88 -12.69 -11.34 8.08
CA GLN A 88 -13.32 -11.43 6.75
C GLN A 88 -14.85 -11.56 6.81
N THR A 89 -15.47 -11.11 7.89
CA THR A 89 -16.94 -11.11 8.00
C THR A 89 -17.55 -10.06 7.08
N GLN A 90 -18.77 -10.33 6.56
CA GLN A 90 -19.49 -9.41 5.67
C GLN A 90 -19.49 -7.96 6.20
N GLY A 91 -19.82 -7.77 7.47
CA GLY A 91 -19.88 -6.41 8.04
C GLY A 91 -18.53 -5.70 8.10
N ARG A 92 -17.41 -6.44 8.30
CA ARG A 92 -16.07 -5.84 8.28
C ARG A 92 -15.60 -5.53 6.86
N LEU A 93 -15.89 -6.41 5.91
CA LEU A 93 -15.61 -6.18 4.50
C LEU A 93 -16.39 -4.97 3.98
N PHE A 94 -17.68 -4.88 4.31
CA PHE A 94 -18.50 -3.74 3.92
C PHE A 94 -18.00 -2.42 4.55
N LYS A 95 -17.59 -2.44 5.82
CA LYS A 95 -17.00 -1.27 6.48
C LYS A 95 -15.70 -0.81 5.79
N ALA A 96 -14.85 -1.74 5.40
CA ALA A 96 -13.64 -1.42 4.63
C ALA A 96 -13.99 -0.82 3.27
N PHE A 97 -14.96 -1.40 2.54
CA PHE A 97 -15.45 -0.83 1.29
C PHE A 97 -16.01 0.59 1.49
N GLN A 98 -16.78 0.84 2.55
CA GLN A 98 -17.28 2.19 2.86
C GLN A 98 -16.14 3.18 3.14
N ALA A 99 -15.04 2.75 3.80
CA ALA A 99 -13.88 3.60 4.01
C ALA A 99 -13.25 3.99 2.66
N VAL A 100 -13.07 3.04 1.76
CA VAL A 100 -12.58 3.28 0.40
C VAL A 100 -13.53 4.22 -0.36
N ALA A 101 -14.84 3.95 -0.33
CA ALA A 101 -15.84 4.77 -1.02
C ALA A 101 -15.81 6.23 -0.54
N ARG A 102 -15.63 6.47 0.76
CA ARG A 102 -15.46 7.82 1.30
C ARG A 102 -14.28 8.55 0.71
N VAL A 103 -13.13 7.88 0.54
CA VAL A 103 -11.93 8.49 -0.07
C VAL A 103 -12.23 8.95 -1.49
N TYR A 104 -12.87 8.09 -2.30
CA TYR A 104 -13.25 8.45 -3.67
C TYR A 104 -14.28 9.59 -3.71
N HIS A 105 -15.29 9.55 -2.84
CA HIS A 105 -16.32 10.61 -2.76
C HIS A 105 -15.72 11.96 -2.35
N HIS A 106 -14.79 11.98 -1.39
CA HIS A 106 -14.07 13.21 -1.04
C HIS A 106 -13.26 13.77 -2.19
N GLY A 107 -12.73 12.90 -3.06
CA GLY A 107 -12.09 13.29 -4.31
C GLY A 107 -13.07 13.70 -5.41
N GLY A 108 -14.40 13.66 -5.19
CA GLY A 108 -15.44 13.98 -6.19
C GLY A 108 -15.74 12.86 -7.18
N PHE A 109 -15.22 11.64 -6.94
CA PHE A 109 -15.46 10.48 -7.79
C PHE A 109 -16.60 9.62 -7.24
N ARG A 110 -17.27 8.90 -8.14
CA ARG A 110 -18.31 7.90 -7.80
C ARG A 110 -17.85 6.52 -8.22
N ILE A 111 -17.91 5.56 -7.29
CA ILE A 111 -17.68 4.15 -7.62
C ILE A 111 -18.94 3.60 -8.27
N ARG A 112 -18.88 3.27 -9.56
CA ARG A 112 -20.02 2.75 -10.32
C ARG A 112 -20.00 1.23 -10.41
N TYR A 113 -18.82 0.67 -10.69
CA TYR A 113 -18.64 -0.76 -10.85
C TYR A 113 -17.52 -1.23 -9.92
N VAL A 114 -17.71 -2.41 -9.34
CA VAL A 114 -16.71 -3.05 -8.48
C VAL A 114 -16.50 -4.48 -8.94
N HIS A 115 -15.28 -4.80 -9.31
CA HIS A 115 -14.89 -6.16 -9.67
C HIS A 115 -14.20 -6.83 -8.49
N MET A 116 -14.74 -7.95 -8.05
CA MET A 116 -14.24 -8.75 -6.93
C MET A 116 -14.43 -10.23 -7.20
N ASP A 117 -13.72 -11.08 -6.47
CA ASP A 117 -13.89 -12.53 -6.51
C ASP A 117 -15.21 -12.99 -5.91
N GLY A 118 -15.59 -14.25 -6.19
CA GLY A 118 -16.84 -14.86 -5.72
C GLY A 118 -17.08 -14.81 -4.21
N GLN A 119 -16.02 -14.76 -3.41
CA GLN A 119 -16.11 -14.63 -1.95
C GLN A 119 -16.83 -13.35 -1.47
N PHE A 120 -16.89 -12.33 -2.32
CA PHE A 120 -17.53 -11.05 -2.00
C PHE A 120 -18.99 -10.96 -2.40
N GLN A 121 -19.57 -12.02 -2.94
CA GLN A 121 -20.99 -12.03 -3.37
C GLN A 121 -21.95 -11.64 -2.23
N CYS A 122 -21.59 -11.94 -0.99
CA CYS A 122 -22.36 -11.53 0.19
C CYS A 122 -22.55 -10.01 0.33
N LEU A 123 -21.73 -9.19 -0.34
CA LEU A 123 -21.80 -7.73 -0.30
C LEU A 123 -22.71 -7.12 -1.37
N GLU A 124 -23.29 -7.91 -2.28
CA GLU A 124 -24.05 -7.42 -3.43
C GLU A 124 -25.19 -6.48 -3.02
N GLY A 125 -25.99 -6.87 -2.01
CA GLY A 125 -27.10 -6.05 -1.51
C GLY A 125 -26.63 -4.74 -0.88
N ASP A 126 -25.57 -4.81 -0.06
CA ASP A 126 -25.01 -3.65 0.62
C ASP A 126 -24.40 -2.64 -0.36
N MET A 127 -23.73 -3.15 -1.42
CA MET A 127 -23.15 -2.32 -2.47
C MET A 127 -24.22 -1.69 -3.37
N ALA A 128 -25.28 -2.45 -3.70
CA ALA A 128 -26.41 -1.93 -4.47
C ALA A 128 -27.08 -0.76 -3.74
N ALA A 129 -27.24 -0.81 -2.42
CA ALA A 129 -27.73 0.29 -1.60
C ALA A 129 -26.84 1.55 -1.68
N MET A 130 -25.55 1.40 -1.95
CA MET A 130 -24.60 2.50 -2.20
C MET A 130 -24.52 2.90 -3.69
N GLN A 131 -25.39 2.38 -4.55
CA GLN A 131 -25.40 2.62 -6.00
C GLN A 131 -24.11 2.11 -6.70
N ALA A 132 -23.39 1.19 -6.10
CA ALA A 132 -22.25 0.52 -6.68
C ALA A 132 -22.68 -0.88 -7.18
N LEU A 133 -22.43 -1.17 -8.44
CA LEU A 133 -22.77 -2.46 -9.04
C LEU A 133 -21.59 -3.43 -8.85
N LEU A 134 -21.84 -4.48 -8.08
CA LEU A 134 -20.86 -5.54 -7.88
C LEU A 134 -20.88 -6.47 -9.11
N ASN A 135 -19.72 -6.65 -9.72
CA ASN A 135 -19.47 -7.66 -10.73
C ASN A 135 -18.54 -8.70 -10.13
N VAL A 136 -19.11 -9.84 -9.80
CA VAL A 136 -18.36 -10.98 -9.28
C VAL A 136 -17.75 -11.71 -10.47
N THR A 137 -16.43 -11.71 -10.54
CA THR A 137 -15.71 -12.50 -11.54
C THR A 137 -15.76 -13.99 -11.14
N SER A 138 -15.92 -14.87 -12.14
CA SER A 138 -15.80 -16.31 -11.90
C SER A 138 -14.37 -16.65 -11.45
N ASN A 139 -14.20 -17.75 -10.70
CA ASN A 139 -12.92 -18.18 -10.14
C ASN A 139 -11.77 -18.30 -11.17
N ASP A 140 -12.12 -18.41 -12.47
CA ASP A 140 -11.16 -18.51 -13.57
C ASP A 140 -10.84 -17.16 -14.25
N GLU A 141 -11.57 -16.11 -13.94
CA GLU A 141 -11.34 -14.75 -14.47
C GLU A 141 -10.62 -13.89 -13.43
N HIS A 142 -9.32 -14.01 -13.40
CA HIS A 142 -8.47 -13.16 -12.55
C HIS A 142 -8.52 -11.70 -12.96
N VAL A 143 -8.75 -10.82 -11.98
CA VAL A 143 -8.68 -9.36 -12.21
C VAL A 143 -7.21 -8.95 -12.17
N GLY A 144 -6.55 -9.01 -13.32
CA GLY A 144 -5.10 -8.81 -13.43
C GLY A 144 -4.59 -7.45 -12.93
N GLU A 145 -5.45 -6.44 -12.79
CA GLU A 145 -5.08 -5.15 -12.22
C GLU A 145 -4.82 -5.22 -10.71
N ILE A 146 -5.71 -5.88 -9.96
CA ILE A 146 -5.57 -5.98 -8.51
C ILE A 146 -4.44 -6.94 -8.14
N GLU A 147 -4.24 -8.01 -8.90
CA GLU A 147 -3.12 -8.94 -8.68
C GLU A 147 -1.77 -8.25 -8.84
N ARG A 148 -1.60 -7.45 -9.91
CA ARG A 148 -0.39 -6.67 -10.12
C ARG A 148 -0.18 -5.64 -9.01
N PHE A 149 -1.25 -4.99 -8.57
CA PHE A 149 -1.19 -4.05 -7.46
C PHE A 149 -0.76 -4.74 -6.16
N ASN A 150 -1.37 -5.88 -5.81
CA ASN A 150 -1.02 -6.67 -4.64
C ASN A 150 0.43 -7.16 -4.69
N ARG A 151 0.92 -7.58 -5.85
CA ARG A 151 2.33 -7.96 -6.07
C ARG A 151 3.25 -6.79 -5.79
N THR A 152 2.99 -5.63 -6.40
CA THR A 152 3.80 -4.42 -6.21
C THR A 152 3.83 -3.98 -4.75
N LEU A 153 2.70 -4.01 -4.05
CA LEU A 153 2.64 -3.72 -2.62
C LEU A 153 3.52 -4.66 -1.80
N LYS A 154 3.40 -5.99 -2.04
CA LYS A 154 4.23 -6.98 -1.36
C LYS A 154 5.73 -6.81 -1.64
N GLU A 155 6.10 -6.45 -2.84
CA GLU A 155 7.49 -6.15 -3.22
C GLU A 155 8.02 -4.90 -2.49
N GLN A 156 7.24 -3.83 -2.46
CA GLN A 156 7.57 -2.61 -1.73
C GLN A 156 7.69 -2.84 -0.23
N MET A 157 6.76 -3.59 0.37
CA MET A 157 6.80 -3.93 1.79
C MET A 157 8.07 -4.75 2.12
N ARG A 158 8.42 -5.76 1.32
CA ARG A 158 9.66 -6.53 1.51
C ARG A 158 10.91 -5.66 1.35
N SER A 159 10.93 -4.79 0.35
CA SER A 159 12.04 -3.85 0.15
C SER A 159 12.21 -2.95 1.37
N THR A 160 11.12 -2.35 1.84
CA THR A 160 11.14 -1.50 3.05
C THR A 160 11.60 -2.28 4.27
N TYR A 161 11.07 -3.49 4.48
CA TYR A 161 11.49 -4.37 5.58
C TYR A 161 13.00 -4.64 5.56
N ASN A 162 13.55 -4.97 4.39
CA ASN A 162 14.97 -5.27 4.23
C ASN A 162 15.88 -4.04 4.42
N THR A 163 15.36 -2.83 4.22
CA THR A 163 16.11 -1.58 4.42
C THR A 163 16.07 -1.10 5.87
N LEU A 164 15.19 -1.65 6.71
CA LEU A 164 15.09 -1.25 8.10
C LEU A 164 16.32 -1.71 8.89
N PRO A 165 16.86 -0.86 9.78
CA PRO A 165 18.04 -1.19 10.56
C PRO A 165 17.75 -2.19 11.70
N PHE A 166 16.53 -2.67 11.83
CA PHE A 166 16.08 -3.57 12.87
C PHE A 166 15.96 -4.99 12.32
N LYS A 167 16.55 -5.98 13.01
CA LYS A 167 16.45 -7.40 12.63
C LYS A 167 15.18 -8.09 13.14
N MET A 168 14.59 -7.55 14.18
CA MET A 168 13.34 -8.06 14.77
C MET A 168 12.36 -6.90 14.89
N ILE A 169 11.33 -6.94 14.07
CA ILE A 169 10.25 -5.97 14.08
C ILE A 169 8.98 -6.72 14.49
N PRO A 170 8.20 -6.21 15.45
CA PRO A 170 6.91 -6.82 15.79
C PRO A 170 6.02 -6.92 14.55
N ASP A 171 5.34 -8.04 14.39
CA ASP A 171 4.47 -8.34 13.24
C ASP A 171 3.40 -7.27 12.95
N ARG A 172 3.08 -6.46 13.97
CA ARG A 172 2.14 -5.33 13.86
C ARG A 172 2.73 -4.08 13.18
N ILE A 173 4.03 -4.04 12.97
CA ILE A 173 4.73 -2.89 12.37
C ILE A 173 5.13 -3.18 10.91
N VAL A 174 5.06 -4.42 10.52
CA VAL A 174 5.42 -4.89 9.16
C VAL A 174 4.24 -4.80 8.23
#